data_9ad4f59b194bc5b3ecd6e059760ba1b9
#
_entry.id   9ad4f59b194bc5b3ecd6e059760ba1b9
#
_cell.length_a   1.000
_cell.length_b   1.000
_cell.length_c   1.000
_cell.angle_alpha   90.00
_cell.angle_beta   90.00
_cell.angle_gamma   90.00
#
_symmetry.space_group_name_H-M   'P 1'
#
loop_
_entity.id
_entity.type
_entity.pdbx_description
1 polymer ?
#
loop_
_entity_poly.entity_id
_entity_poly.type
_entity_poly.pdbx_seq_one_letter_code
_entity_poly.pdbx_strand_id
1 'polypeptide(L)'
;FPLSITYRCPKKHVELAKKIVPQIEPRPDAPEGVVGYMQLSQSLTLMTQWDLVLCRTNAPLIRVAFSLIRAGKKAVIRGRDIGTGICSLIRRVARKKLSSMPLATFLKRLEAYCKHESEKLKAKKKSSVMLFDQVETILVLSEGVDDLDGLVSKTLSIFDDKAQGIVLSSVHKAKGLEADRVFIIAPELMPHPMAEQPWEVEQEMHIKYVALTRSKNEMYLVTMPEQGGDHDIT
;
A
#
# COMPACT_ATOMS: atom_id res chain seq x y z
N PHE A 1 8.31 -14.14 28.22
CA PHE A 1 9.56 -13.47 27.85
C PHE A 1 9.33 -12.74 26.53
N PRO A 2 9.49 -11.41 26.48
CA PRO A 2 9.45 -10.71 25.20
C PRO A 2 10.67 -11.12 24.36
N LEU A 3 10.42 -11.52 23.11
CA LEU A 3 11.47 -11.77 22.13
C LEU A 3 12.02 -10.42 21.68
N SER A 4 13.06 -9.93 22.35
CA SER A 4 13.65 -8.61 22.05
C SER A 4 14.67 -8.66 20.91
N ILE A 5 15.34 -9.81 20.69
CA ILE A 5 16.40 -9.93 19.70
C ILE A 5 15.82 -10.30 18.33
N THR A 6 16.11 -9.47 17.33
CA THR A 6 15.81 -9.79 15.92
C THR A 6 17.01 -10.41 15.21
N TYR A 7 16.80 -11.55 14.59
CA TYR A 7 17.83 -12.24 13.80
C TYR A 7 17.84 -11.84 12.32
N ARG A 8 16.80 -11.12 11.88
CA ARG A 8 16.65 -10.68 10.49
C ARG A 8 17.30 -9.34 10.23
N CYS A 9 17.03 -8.36 11.10
CA CYS A 9 17.25 -6.96 10.78
C CYS A 9 18.71 -6.52 11.05
N PRO A 10 19.33 -5.79 10.10
CA PRO A 10 20.56 -5.08 10.32
C PRO A 10 20.44 -4.00 11.42
N LYS A 11 21.57 -3.56 11.98
CA LYS A 11 21.61 -2.59 13.09
C LYS A 11 20.88 -1.30 12.75
N LYS A 12 21.17 -0.67 11.59
CA LYS A 12 20.51 0.58 11.17
C LYS A 12 19.00 0.48 11.02
N HIS A 13 18.47 -0.70 10.61
CA HIS A 13 17.02 -0.92 10.54
C HIS A 13 16.41 -1.01 11.94
N VAL A 14 17.12 -1.68 12.86
CA VAL A 14 16.69 -1.78 14.26
C VAL A 14 16.67 -0.41 14.93
N GLU A 15 17.64 0.47 14.65
CA GLU A 15 17.65 1.85 15.17
C GLU A 15 16.37 2.64 14.78
N LEU A 16 15.90 2.47 13.55
CA LEU A 16 14.61 3.06 13.14
C LEU A 16 13.42 2.40 13.84
N ALA A 17 13.45 1.07 13.96
CA ALA A 17 12.39 0.30 14.59
C ALA A 17 12.32 0.55 16.12
N LYS A 18 13.42 0.85 16.80
CA LYS A 18 13.48 1.23 18.22
C LYS A 18 12.64 2.46 18.57
N LYS A 19 12.41 3.37 17.61
CA LYS A 19 11.53 4.52 17.82
C LYS A 19 10.06 4.12 18.06
N ILE A 20 9.70 2.89 17.68
CA ILE A 20 8.35 2.33 17.83
C ILE A 20 8.33 1.25 18.90
N VAL A 21 9.31 0.37 18.88
CA VAL A 21 9.46 -0.76 19.81
C VAL A 21 10.84 -0.65 20.51
N PRO A 22 10.93 0.11 21.61
CA PRO A 22 12.23 0.43 22.25
C PRO A 22 13.05 -0.77 22.70
N GLN A 23 12.39 -1.89 23.00
CA GLN A 23 13.02 -3.11 23.51
C GLN A 23 13.62 -4.01 22.42
N ILE A 24 13.42 -3.70 21.12
CA ILE A 24 14.02 -4.52 20.05
C ILE A 24 15.53 -4.31 19.98
N GLU A 25 16.27 -5.39 19.86
CA GLU A 25 17.72 -5.40 19.73
C GLU A 25 18.16 -6.20 18.50
N PRO A 26 19.21 -5.78 17.81
CA PRO A 26 19.80 -6.61 16.76
C PRO A 26 20.56 -7.78 17.42
N ARG A 27 20.71 -8.88 16.70
CA ARG A 27 21.66 -9.92 17.14
C ARG A 27 23.08 -9.34 17.25
N PRO A 28 23.96 -9.90 18.10
CA PRO A 28 25.30 -9.32 18.35
C PRO A 28 26.15 -9.15 17.09
N ASP A 29 26.07 -10.10 16.15
CA ASP A 29 26.80 -10.15 14.88
C ASP A 29 25.98 -9.59 13.70
N ALA A 30 24.94 -8.80 13.95
CA ALA A 30 24.14 -8.20 12.90
C ALA A 30 24.98 -7.25 12.02
N PRO A 31 24.84 -7.32 10.69
CA PRO A 31 25.49 -6.37 9.80
C PRO A 31 24.94 -4.94 10.02
N GLU A 32 25.70 -3.93 9.60
CA GLU A 32 25.25 -2.53 9.70
C GLU A 32 23.99 -2.28 8.88
N GLY A 33 23.91 -2.83 7.66
CA GLY A 33 22.83 -2.61 6.71
C GLY A 33 22.83 -1.21 6.08
N VAL A 34 21.94 -1.01 5.14
CA VAL A 34 21.78 0.27 4.43
C VAL A 34 20.38 0.82 4.65
N VAL A 35 20.29 2.09 5.02
CA VAL A 35 19.05 2.88 4.99
C VAL A 35 19.28 4.07 4.07
N GLY A 36 18.55 4.13 2.98
CA GLY A 36 18.62 5.20 1.98
C GLY A 36 17.30 5.93 1.81
N TYR A 37 17.38 7.13 1.25
CA TYR A 37 16.23 7.97 0.89
C TYR A 37 16.34 8.31 -0.58
N MET A 38 15.26 8.18 -1.34
CA MET A 38 15.27 8.48 -2.77
C MET A 38 13.91 8.86 -3.31
N GLN A 39 13.91 9.47 -4.49
CA GLN A 39 12.69 9.76 -5.24
C GLN A 39 12.21 8.51 -6.00
N LEU A 40 10.90 8.46 -6.29
CA LEU A 40 10.31 7.36 -7.04
C LEU A 40 11.04 7.10 -8.37
N SER A 41 11.35 8.14 -9.14
CA SER A 41 12.02 8.01 -10.44
C SER A 41 13.35 7.25 -10.36
N GLN A 42 14.14 7.53 -9.32
CA GLN A 42 15.40 6.84 -9.05
C GLN A 42 15.15 5.37 -8.65
N SER A 43 14.18 5.14 -7.78
CA SER A 43 13.86 3.79 -7.28
C SER A 43 13.38 2.85 -8.39
N LEU A 44 12.59 3.35 -9.36
CA LEU A 44 12.09 2.55 -10.48
C LEU A 44 13.21 1.96 -11.34
N THR A 45 14.34 2.66 -11.49
CA THR A 45 15.49 2.13 -12.23
C THR A 45 16.21 1.02 -11.48
N LEU A 46 16.30 1.14 -10.15
CA LEU A 46 17.01 0.21 -9.28
C LEU A 46 16.22 -1.08 -8.99
N MET A 47 14.88 -1.01 -8.97
CA MET A 47 14.03 -2.17 -8.62
C MET A 47 14.21 -3.34 -9.57
N THR A 48 14.38 -4.54 -9.01
CA THR A 48 14.54 -5.82 -9.70
C THR A 48 13.53 -6.85 -9.18
N GLN A 49 13.41 -7.98 -9.85
CA GLN A 49 12.51 -9.08 -9.45
C GLN A 49 12.80 -9.70 -8.07
N TRP A 50 13.95 -9.39 -7.47
CA TRP A 50 14.35 -9.90 -6.15
C TRP A 50 13.97 -8.94 -5.02
N ASP A 51 13.45 -7.77 -5.36
CA ASP A 51 13.11 -6.73 -4.40
C ASP A 51 11.67 -6.86 -3.92
N LEU A 52 11.44 -6.39 -2.71
CA LEU A 52 10.12 -6.24 -2.14
C LEU A 52 9.77 -4.75 -2.06
N VAL A 53 8.65 -4.38 -2.63
CA VAL A 53 8.13 -3.01 -2.61
C VAL A 53 6.93 -2.94 -1.69
N LEU A 54 7.00 -2.11 -0.66
CA LEU A 54 5.97 -1.98 0.35
C LEU A 54 5.33 -0.59 0.34
N CYS A 55 4.04 -0.53 0.60
CA CYS A 55 3.34 0.71 0.91
C CYS A 55 2.26 0.46 1.96
N ARG A 56 1.84 1.52 2.66
CA ARG A 56 0.73 1.43 3.61
C ARG A 56 -0.60 1.17 2.92
N THR A 57 -0.82 1.82 1.78
CA THR A 57 -2.05 1.79 0.99
C THR A 57 -1.81 1.20 -0.40
N ASN A 58 -2.89 0.82 -1.10
CA ASN A 58 -2.78 0.14 -2.39
C ASN A 58 -2.64 1.12 -3.57
N ALA A 59 -3.21 2.32 -3.49
CA ALA A 59 -3.20 3.27 -4.60
C ALA A 59 -1.76 3.64 -5.06
N PRO A 60 -0.81 4.01 -4.17
CA PRO A 60 0.57 4.24 -4.58
C PRO A 60 1.25 2.99 -5.16
N LEU A 61 0.96 1.79 -4.62
CA LEU A 61 1.50 0.53 -5.16
C LEU A 61 1.08 0.32 -6.62
N ILE A 62 -0.19 0.61 -6.94
CA ILE A 62 -0.72 0.49 -8.30
C ILE A 62 -0.01 1.47 -9.24
N ARG A 63 0.18 2.72 -8.82
CA ARG A 63 0.93 3.72 -9.60
C ARG A 63 2.38 3.27 -9.87
N VAL A 64 3.04 2.72 -8.87
CA VAL A 64 4.40 2.14 -9.01
C VAL A 64 4.38 0.94 -9.94
N ALA A 65 3.43 0.02 -9.80
CA ALA A 65 3.30 -1.14 -10.68
C ALA A 65 3.12 -0.73 -12.15
N PHE A 66 2.24 0.24 -12.43
CA PHE A 66 2.06 0.75 -13.79
C PHE A 66 3.32 1.44 -14.33
N SER A 67 4.04 2.17 -13.49
CA SER A 67 5.30 2.81 -13.88
C SER A 67 6.37 1.77 -14.23
N LEU A 68 6.48 0.70 -13.45
CA LEU A 68 7.38 -0.42 -13.72
C LEU A 68 7.01 -1.15 -15.03
N ILE A 69 5.71 -1.43 -15.24
CA ILE A 69 5.20 -2.08 -16.46
C ILE A 69 5.48 -1.21 -17.69
N ARG A 70 5.24 0.11 -17.62
CA ARG A 70 5.60 1.04 -18.70
C ARG A 70 7.10 1.07 -19.00
N ALA A 71 7.93 0.85 -17.99
CA ALA A 71 9.37 0.72 -18.13
C ALA A 71 9.83 -0.70 -18.60
N GLY A 72 8.91 -1.57 -19.02
CA GLY A 72 9.19 -2.93 -19.49
C GLY A 72 9.53 -3.93 -18.39
N LYS A 73 9.33 -3.60 -17.13
CA LYS A 73 9.57 -4.50 -15.99
C LYS A 73 8.31 -5.25 -15.62
N LYS A 74 8.43 -6.53 -15.27
CA LYS A 74 7.31 -7.30 -14.73
C LYS A 74 7.08 -6.90 -13.26
N ALA A 75 5.86 -6.53 -12.93
CA ALA A 75 5.45 -6.14 -11.58
C ALA A 75 4.14 -6.82 -11.19
N VAL A 76 4.01 -7.23 -9.94
CA VAL A 76 2.85 -7.92 -9.42
C VAL A 76 2.49 -7.40 -8.02
N ILE A 77 1.21 -7.12 -7.78
CA ILE A 77 0.72 -6.72 -6.48
C ILE A 77 0.14 -7.95 -5.78
N ARG A 78 0.70 -8.28 -4.61
CA ARG A 78 0.19 -9.36 -3.76
C ARG A 78 -1.13 -8.96 -3.10
N GLY A 79 -2.10 -9.85 -3.12
CA GLY A 79 -3.39 -9.64 -2.48
C GLY A 79 -4.59 -9.87 -3.41
N ARG A 80 -4.74 -11.07 -3.95
CA ARG A 80 -5.89 -11.45 -4.75
C ARG A 80 -7.23 -11.21 -4.04
N ASP A 81 -7.25 -11.39 -2.72
CA ASP A 81 -8.40 -11.08 -1.86
C ASP A 81 -8.69 -9.56 -1.81
N ILE A 82 -7.66 -8.69 -1.90
CA ILE A 82 -7.83 -7.24 -2.01
C ILE A 82 -8.53 -6.92 -3.33
N GLY A 83 -8.06 -7.45 -4.45
CA GLY A 83 -8.69 -7.28 -5.77
C GLY A 83 -10.15 -7.74 -5.76
N THR A 84 -10.43 -8.89 -5.17
CA THR A 84 -11.80 -9.41 -5.01
C THR A 84 -12.67 -8.49 -4.14
N GLY A 85 -12.12 -7.94 -3.06
CA GLY A 85 -12.78 -6.98 -2.18
C GLY A 85 -13.13 -5.68 -2.91
N ILE A 86 -12.19 -5.15 -3.70
CA ILE A 86 -12.40 -3.96 -4.55
C ILE A 86 -13.50 -4.21 -5.58
N CYS A 87 -13.46 -5.35 -6.29
CA CYS A 87 -14.50 -5.73 -7.24
C CYS A 87 -15.88 -5.86 -6.56
N SER A 88 -15.92 -6.35 -5.33
CA SER A 88 -17.15 -6.43 -4.55
C SER A 88 -17.71 -5.05 -4.19
N LEU A 89 -16.83 -4.08 -3.88
CA LEU A 89 -17.23 -2.69 -3.66
C LEU A 89 -17.75 -2.05 -4.95
N ILE A 90 -17.04 -2.23 -6.08
CA ILE A 90 -17.49 -1.74 -7.40
C ILE A 90 -18.91 -2.25 -7.70
N ARG A 91 -19.15 -3.56 -7.56
CA ARG A 91 -20.48 -4.16 -7.81
C ARG A 91 -21.55 -3.63 -6.84
N ARG A 92 -21.20 -3.41 -5.57
CA ARG A 92 -22.11 -2.85 -4.55
C ARG A 92 -22.56 -1.45 -4.90
N VAL A 93 -21.65 -0.58 -5.33
CA VAL A 93 -21.95 0.82 -5.72
C VAL A 93 -22.69 0.88 -7.04
N ALA A 94 -22.30 0.07 -8.03
CA ALA A 94 -22.97 -0.03 -9.33
C ALA A 94 -24.36 -0.67 -9.21
N ARG A 95 -24.60 -1.51 -8.19
CA ARG A 95 -25.82 -2.31 -8.00
C ARG A 95 -26.06 -3.24 -9.22
N LYS A 96 -27.29 -3.29 -9.74
CA LYS A 96 -27.65 -4.12 -10.90
C LYS A 96 -27.26 -3.50 -12.26
N LYS A 97 -26.51 -2.39 -12.27
CA LYS A 97 -26.22 -1.60 -13.49
C LYS A 97 -24.73 -1.64 -13.88
N LEU A 98 -24.02 -2.73 -13.59
CA LEU A 98 -22.57 -2.81 -13.83
C LEU A 98 -22.24 -2.50 -15.29
N SER A 99 -22.82 -3.23 -16.24
CA SER A 99 -22.52 -3.09 -17.68
C SER A 99 -23.22 -1.92 -18.38
N SER A 100 -24.12 -1.20 -17.71
CA SER A 100 -24.91 -0.10 -18.33
C SER A 100 -24.65 1.27 -17.69
N MET A 101 -23.87 1.34 -16.63
CA MET A 101 -23.59 2.60 -15.95
C MET A 101 -22.33 3.25 -16.50
N PRO A 102 -22.40 4.52 -17.00
CA PRO A 102 -21.22 5.26 -17.40
C PRO A 102 -20.23 5.41 -16.24
N LEU A 103 -18.92 5.29 -16.52
CA LEU A 103 -17.86 5.37 -15.52
C LEU A 103 -17.95 6.66 -14.69
N ALA A 104 -18.17 7.82 -15.34
CA ALA A 104 -18.30 9.10 -14.64
C ALA A 104 -19.48 9.11 -13.64
N THR A 105 -20.60 8.45 -13.98
CA THR A 105 -21.75 8.32 -13.07
C THR A 105 -21.42 7.40 -11.90
N PHE A 106 -20.65 6.34 -12.14
CA PHE A 106 -20.18 5.45 -11.09
C PHE A 106 -19.26 6.18 -10.12
N LEU A 107 -18.29 6.96 -10.60
CA LEU A 107 -17.35 7.69 -9.75
C LEU A 107 -18.07 8.67 -8.82
N LYS A 108 -19.06 9.44 -9.33
CA LYS A 108 -19.91 10.29 -8.49
C LYS A 108 -20.68 9.51 -7.41
N ARG A 109 -21.17 8.31 -7.75
CA ARG A 109 -21.83 7.43 -6.77
C ARG A 109 -20.86 6.86 -5.75
N LEU A 110 -19.65 6.53 -6.16
CA LEU A 110 -18.59 6.03 -5.29
C LEU A 110 -18.23 7.08 -4.23
N GLU A 111 -18.10 8.32 -4.65
CA GLU A 111 -17.83 9.47 -3.74
C GLU A 111 -18.97 9.65 -2.72
N ALA A 112 -20.24 9.70 -3.20
CA ALA A 112 -21.39 9.80 -2.32
C ALA A 112 -21.52 8.60 -1.36
N TYR A 113 -21.19 7.39 -1.84
CA TYR A 113 -21.15 6.18 -1.02
C TYR A 113 -20.06 6.29 0.06
N CYS A 114 -18.85 6.75 -0.33
CA CYS A 114 -17.73 6.93 0.58
C CYS A 114 -18.11 7.89 1.73
N LYS A 115 -18.65 9.06 1.40
CA LYS A 115 -19.10 10.05 2.37
C LYS A 115 -20.12 9.46 3.36
N HIS A 116 -21.17 8.86 2.83
CA HIS A 116 -22.24 8.29 3.67
C HIS A 116 -21.75 7.14 4.57
N GLU A 117 -20.92 6.23 4.03
CA GLU A 117 -20.46 5.07 4.79
C GLU A 117 -19.39 5.46 5.82
N SER A 118 -18.54 6.47 5.52
CA SER A 118 -17.56 7.00 6.49
C SER A 118 -18.27 7.67 7.69
N GLU A 119 -19.34 8.42 7.45
CA GLU A 119 -20.17 9.00 8.53
C GLU A 119 -20.78 7.92 9.42
N LYS A 120 -21.31 6.83 8.83
CA LYS A 120 -21.84 5.69 9.60
C LYS A 120 -20.76 4.97 10.41
N LEU A 121 -19.57 4.80 9.86
CA LEU A 121 -18.45 4.19 10.56
C LEU A 121 -18.02 5.07 11.74
N LYS A 122 -17.92 6.37 11.51
CA LYS A 122 -17.59 7.36 12.55
C LYS A 122 -18.63 7.35 13.70
N ALA A 123 -19.91 7.31 13.38
CA ALA A 123 -20.99 7.21 14.38
C ALA A 123 -20.90 5.91 15.21
N LYS A 124 -20.37 4.83 14.63
CA LYS A 124 -20.14 3.53 15.29
C LYS A 124 -18.76 3.41 15.94
N LYS A 125 -17.97 4.47 15.99
CA LYS A 125 -16.57 4.48 16.46
C LYS A 125 -15.70 3.40 15.78
N LYS A 126 -15.93 3.16 14.48
CA LYS A 126 -15.17 2.22 13.66
C LYS A 126 -14.26 2.96 12.69
N SER A 127 -13.09 2.38 12.40
CA SER A 127 -12.14 2.94 11.45
C SER A 127 -12.70 2.99 10.04
N SER A 128 -12.47 4.10 9.33
CA SER A 128 -12.78 4.29 7.91
C SER A 128 -11.56 4.11 6.99
N VAL A 129 -10.38 3.87 7.53
CA VAL A 129 -9.11 3.74 6.79
C VAL A 129 -9.22 2.77 5.61
N MET A 130 -9.79 1.58 5.84
CA MET A 130 -9.94 0.57 4.78
C MET A 130 -10.90 1.04 3.66
N LEU A 131 -11.95 1.77 4.01
CA LEU A 131 -12.89 2.30 3.02
C LEU A 131 -12.19 3.32 2.11
N PHE A 132 -11.45 4.26 2.71
CA PHE A 132 -10.71 5.26 1.95
C PHE A 132 -9.63 4.64 1.06
N ASP A 133 -8.85 3.67 1.55
CA ASP A 133 -7.88 2.94 0.74
C ASP A 133 -8.52 2.23 -0.46
N GLN A 134 -9.68 1.58 -0.27
CA GLN A 134 -10.42 0.95 -1.37
C GLN A 134 -10.94 1.96 -2.40
N VAL A 135 -11.47 3.09 -1.95
CA VAL A 135 -11.99 4.14 -2.84
C VAL A 135 -10.86 4.78 -3.65
N GLU A 136 -9.77 5.16 -3.00
CA GLU A 136 -8.59 5.72 -3.66
C GLU A 136 -8.00 4.71 -4.68
N THR A 137 -7.95 3.44 -4.31
CA THR A 137 -7.53 2.36 -5.20
C THR A 137 -8.41 2.27 -6.46
N ILE A 138 -9.73 2.37 -6.31
CA ILE A 138 -10.67 2.37 -7.45
C ILE A 138 -10.45 3.58 -8.34
N LEU A 139 -10.24 4.77 -7.77
CA LEU A 139 -9.96 5.98 -8.53
C LEU A 139 -8.71 5.82 -9.40
N VAL A 140 -7.61 5.33 -8.84
CA VAL A 140 -6.37 5.06 -9.59
C VAL A 140 -6.57 3.99 -10.67
N LEU A 141 -7.30 2.92 -10.38
CA LEU A 141 -7.58 1.87 -11.35
C LEU A 141 -8.51 2.33 -12.48
N SER A 142 -9.36 3.34 -12.24
CA SER A 142 -10.27 3.88 -13.26
C SER A 142 -9.56 4.74 -14.32
N GLU A 143 -8.33 5.16 -14.08
CA GLU A 143 -7.54 5.90 -15.06
C GLU A 143 -7.30 5.06 -16.33
N GLY A 144 -7.71 5.61 -17.50
CA GLY A 144 -7.56 4.93 -18.80
C GLY A 144 -8.44 3.70 -18.98
N VAL A 145 -9.61 3.68 -18.34
CA VAL A 145 -10.64 2.64 -18.48
C VAL A 145 -11.92 3.30 -18.98
N ASP A 146 -12.61 2.65 -19.92
CA ASP A 146 -13.79 3.22 -20.56
C ASP A 146 -15.10 2.85 -19.83
N ASP A 147 -15.14 1.67 -19.19
CA ASP A 147 -16.33 1.13 -18.56
C ASP A 147 -16.03 0.33 -17.27
N LEU A 148 -17.09 -0.10 -16.59
CA LEU A 148 -16.96 -0.83 -15.32
C LEU A 148 -16.51 -2.29 -15.49
N ASP A 149 -16.78 -2.91 -16.61
CA ASP A 149 -16.31 -4.28 -16.88
C ASP A 149 -14.79 -4.29 -17.11
N GLY A 150 -14.28 -3.29 -17.83
CA GLY A 150 -12.85 -3.02 -17.96
C GLY A 150 -12.19 -2.72 -16.60
N LEU A 151 -12.84 -1.90 -15.76
CA LEU A 151 -12.34 -1.60 -14.41
C LEU A 151 -12.23 -2.87 -13.54
N VAL A 152 -13.25 -3.74 -13.58
CA VAL A 152 -13.22 -5.03 -12.87
C VAL A 152 -12.11 -5.93 -13.41
N SER A 153 -11.99 -6.04 -14.74
CA SER A 153 -10.96 -6.86 -15.39
C SER A 153 -9.55 -6.37 -15.04
N LYS A 154 -9.31 -5.07 -15.12
CA LYS A 154 -8.06 -4.43 -14.75
C LYS A 154 -7.72 -4.67 -13.26
N THR A 155 -8.73 -4.56 -12.38
CA THR A 155 -8.56 -4.84 -10.96
C THR A 155 -8.10 -6.28 -10.72
N LEU A 156 -8.75 -7.26 -11.33
CA LEU A 156 -8.40 -8.67 -11.15
C LEU A 156 -7.03 -9.02 -11.75
N SER A 157 -6.61 -8.36 -12.82
CA SER A 157 -5.35 -8.64 -13.49
C SER A 157 -4.13 -8.10 -12.74
N ILE A 158 -4.26 -7.00 -12.00
CA ILE A 158 -3.13 -6.39 -11.29
C ILE A 158 -2.86 -7.03 -9.92
N PHE A 159 -3.89 -7.61 -9.30
CA PHE A 159 -3.77 -8.32 -8.04
C PHE A 159 -3.65 -9.83 -8.29
N ASP A 160 -2.41 -10.32 -8.37
CA ASP A 160 -2.13 -11.74 -8.61
C ASP A 160 -1.05 -12.25 -7.63
N ASP A 161 -1.35 -13.34 -6.93
CA ASP A 161 -0.43 -13.96 -5.98
C ASP A 161 0.54 -14.95 -6.62
N LYS A 162 0.33 -15.31 -7.90
CA LYS A 162 1.09 -16.36 -8.61
C LYS A 162 2.02 -15.81 -9.68
N ALA A 163 1.79 -14.59 -10.16
CA ALA A 163 2.61 -13.99 -11.21
C ALA A 163 4.06 -13.76 -10.72
N GLN A 164 5.01 -13.85 -11.66
CA GLN A 164 6.42 -13.57 -11.42
C GLN A 164 6.75 -12.11 -11.78
N GLY A 165 7.60 -11.48 -10.98
CA GLY A 165 8.03 -10.10 -11.21
C GLY A 165 8.49 -9.43 -9.92
N ILE A 166 8.66 -8.11 -9.98
CA ILE A 166 8.89 -7.29 -8.79
C ILE A 166 7.65 -7.40 -7.90
N VAL A 167 7.84 -7.80 -6.66
CA VAL A 167 6.73 -8.02 -5.71
C VAL A 167 6.38 -6.72 -5.02
N LEU A 168 5.17 -6.22 -5.29
CA LEU A 168 4.57 -5.12 -4.55
C LEU A 168 3.54 -5.66 -3.54
N SER A 169 3.51 -5.12 -2.34
CA SER A 169 2.60 -5.59 -1.29
C SER A 169 2.21 -4.45 -0.34
N SER A 170 0.96 -4.43 0.10
CA SER A 170 0.65 -3.60 1.26
C SER A 170 1.37 -4.18 2.49
N VAL A 171 1.73 -3.29 3.44
CA VAL A 171 2.44 -3.74 4.65
C VAL A 171 1.64 -4.80 5.42
N HIS A 172 0.31 -4.72 5.41
CA HIS A 172 -0.55 -5.73 6.02
C HIS A 172 -0.37 -7.12 5.42
N LYS A 173 -0.22 -7.21 4.10
CA LYS A 173 -0.02 -8.47 3.37
C LYS A 173 1.44 -8.93 3.37
N ALA A 174 2.37 -8.04 3.74
CA ALA A 174 3.79 -8.35 3.82
C ALA A 174 4.18 -9.13 5.08
N LYS A 175 3.24 -9.44 5.97
CA LYS A 175 3.52 -10.31 7.13
C LYS A 175 3.97 -11.68 6.62
N GLY A 176 5.20 -12.08 6.96
CA GLY A 176 5.83 -13.31 6.46
C GLY A 176 6.70 -13.11 5.21
N LEU A 177 6.57 -12.00 4.48
CA LEU A 177 7.48 -11.66 3.39
C LEU A 177 8.76 -11.01 3.94
N GLU A 178 9.87 -11.23 3.24
CA GLU A 178 11.15 -10.60 3.50
C GLU A 178 11.99 -10.62 2.22
N ALA A 179 12.90 -9.66 2.07
CA ALA A 179 13.84 -9.58 0.96
C ALA A 179 15.17 -8.99 1.43
N ASP A 180 16.22 -9.21 0.67
CA ASP A 180 17.50 -8.56 0.94
C ASP A 180 17.37 -7.05 0.79
N ARG A 181 16.63 -6.60 -0.23
CA ARG A 181 16.36 -5.18 -0.46
C ARG A 181 14.86 -4.88 -0.49
N VAL A 182 14.48 -3.87 0.28
CA VAL A 182 13.07 -3.43 0.42
C VAL A 182 12.95 -1.94 0.10
N PHE A 183 11.97 -1.61 -0.73
CA PHE A 183 11.57 -0.22 -1.00
C PHE A 183 10.26 0.06 -0.27
N ILE A 184 10.24 1.08 0.59
CA ILE A 184 9.04 1.54 1.30
C ILE A 184 8.56 2.81 0.61
N ILE A 185 7.47 2.69 -0.13
CA ILE A 185 6.85 3.78 -0.90
C ILE A 185 5.98 4.62 0.02
N ALA A 186 6.05 5.95 -0.12
CA ALA A 186 5.27 6.92 0.64
C ALA A 186 5.32 6.62 2.16
N PRO A 187 6.51 6.61 2.78
CA PRO A 187 6.67 6.29 4.20
C PRO A 187 5.88 7.24 5.12
N GLU A 188 5.53 8.44 4.64
CA GLU A 188 4.69 9.44 5.31
C GLU A 188 3.25 8.96 5.52
N LEU A 189 2.79 7.96 4.78
CA LEU A 189 1.47 7.33 5.00
C LEU A 189 1.45 6.39 6.23
N MET A 190 2.53 6.33 7.00
CA MET A 190 2.60 5.56 8.25
C MET A 190 3.05 6.44 9.42
N PRO A 191 2.12 6.82 10.33
CA PRO A 191 0.72 6.37 10.47
C PRO A 191 -0.17 6.87 9.34
N HIS A 192 -1.26 6.13 9.05
CA HIS A 192 -2.23 6.53 8.02
C HIS A 192 -2.90 7.85 8.41
N PRO A 193 -3.00 8.86 7.49
CA PRO A 193 -3.53 10.18 7.82
C PRO A 193 -4.97 10.18 8.38
N MET A 194 -5.76 9.16 8.05
CA MET A 194 -7.15 9.00 8.53
C MET A 194 -7.25 8.23 9.85
N ALA A 195 -6.14 7.88 10.49
CA ALA A 195 -6.14 7.27 11.82
C ALA A 195 -6.29 8.38 12.87
N GLU A 196 -7.51 8.56 13.40
CA GLU A 196 -7.83 9.62 14.33
C GLU A 196 -7.84 9.16 15.81
N GLN A 197 -8.18 7.88 16.04
CA GLN A 197 -8.28 7.36 17.40
C GLN A 197 -6.91 6.91 17.93
N PRO A 198 -6.63 7.07 19.24
CA PRO A 198 -5.35 6.63 19.79
C PRO A 198 -4.99 5.18 19.49
N TRP A 199 -5.94 4.26 19.54
CA TRP A 199 -5.73 2.85 19.21
C TRP A 199 -5.46 2.61 17.72
N GLU A 200 -6.02 3.45 16.80
CA GLU A 200 -5.73 3.40 15.37
C GLU A 200 -4.29 3.83 15.11
N VAL A 201 -3.87 4.95 15.73
CA VAL A 201 -2.49 5.44 15.62
C VAL A 201 -1.50 4.40 16.14
N GLU A 202 -1.79 3.75 17.27
CA GLU A 202 -0.96 2.68 17.81
C GLU A 202 -0.86 1.50 16.83
N GLN A 203 -1.97 1.06 16.24
CA GLN A 203 -1.95 0.02 15.21
C GLN A 203 -1.12 0.44 13.99
N GLU A 204 -1.24 1.68 13.53
CA GLU A 204 -0.46 2.20 12.43
C GLU A 204 1.05 2.23 12.73
N MET A 205 1.43 2.53 13.96
CA MET A 205 2.83 2.45 14.39
C MET A 205 3.34 1.00 14.37
N HIS A 206 2.52 0.02 14.74
CA HIS A 206 2.87 -1.39 14.60
C HIS A 206 3.00 -1.81 13.12
N ILE A 207 2.15 -1.28 12.23
CA ILE A 207 2.27 -1.50 10.79
C ILE A 207 3.58 -0.91 10.26
N LYS A 208 3.95 0.30 10.68
CA LYS A 208 5.25 0.91 10.35
C LYS A 208 6.41 0.05 10.82
N TYR A 209 6.35 -0.47 12.05
CA TYR A 209 7.34 -1.41 12.57
C TYR A 209 7.47 -2.65 11.69
N VAL A 210 6.35 -3.23 11.22
CA VAL A 210 6.38 -4.36 10.30
C VAL A 210 7.12 -3.98 9.01
N ALA A 211 6.84 -2.83 8.40
CA ALA A 211 7.52 -2.39 7.19
C ALA A 211 9.04 -2.27 7.39
N LEU A 212 9.47 -1.61 8.47
CA LEU A 212 10.88 -1.39 8.80
C LEU A 212 11.66 -2.68 9.10
N THR A 213 10.96 -3.78 9.38
CA THR A 213 11.57 -5.07 9.72
C THR A 213 11.48 -6.11 8.60
N ARG A 214 11.17 -5.73 7.36
CA ARG A 214 11.07 -6.68 6.22
C ARG A 214 12.37 -6.88 5.46
N SER A 215 13.32 -5.95 5.59
CA SER A 215 14.60 -6.01 4.89
C SER A 215 15.66 -6.76 5.69
N LYS A 216 16.48 -7.56 4.98
CA LYS A 216 17.65 -8.27 5.53
C LYS A 216 18.94 -7.49 5.38
N ASN A 217 19.02 -6.55 4.41
CA ASN A 217 20.27 -5.85 4.11
C ASN A 217 20.07 -4.37 3.74
N GLU A 218 19.23 -4.06 2.75
CA GLU A 218 19.04 -2.70 2.25
C GLU A 218 17.57 -2.26 2.36
N MET A 219 17.34 -1.08 2.88
CA MET A 219 16.03 -0.45 2.96
C MET A 219 16.07 0.96 2.37
N TYR A 220 15.17 1.23 1.45
CA TYR A 220 15.02 2.55 0.84
C TYR A 220 13.64 3.13 1.14
N LEU A 221 13.62 4.33 1.71
CA LEU A 221 12.43 5.13 1.93
C LEU A 221 12.22 6.01 0.69
N VAL A 222 11.12 5.77 -0.02
CA VAL A 222 10.87 6.35 -1.35
C VAL A 222 9.75 7.36 -1.27
N THR A 223 10.07 8.63 -1.55
CA THR A 223 9.06 9.68 -1.65
C THR A 223 8.38 9.66 -3.01
N MET A 224 7.05 9.78 -2.98
CA MET A 224 6.26 9.98 -4.21
C MET A 224 6.40 11.44 -4.68
N PRO A 225 6.35 11.70 -6.00
CA PRO A 225 6.21 13.06 -6.46
C PRO A 225 4.92 13.67 -5.90
N GLU A 226 4.98 14.96 -5.52
CA GLU A 226 3.77 15.69 -5.14
C GLU A 226 2.78 15.58 -6.30
N GLN A 227 1.58 15.12 -6.01
CA GLN A 227 0.50 15.16 -6.99
C GLN A 227 0.20 16.66 -7.16
N GLY A 228 0.49 17.22 -8.36
CA GLY A 228 0.07 18.56 -8.70
C GLY A 228 -1.42 18.68 -8.38
N GLY A 229 -1.74 19.53 -7.43
CA GLY A 229 -3.08 19.71 -6.93
C GLY A 229 -4.01 20.21 -8.04
N ASP A 230 -4.91 19.34 -8.47
CA ASP A 230 -6.11 19.69 -9.20
C ASP A 230 -7.25 18.77 -8.73
N HIS A 231 -7.43 18.72 -7.41
CA HIS A 231 -8.68 18.32 -6.78
C HIS A 231 -8.90 19.19 -5.55
N ASP A 232 -9.22 20.47 -5.78
CA ASP A 232 -9.99 21.26 -4.82
C ASP A 232 -11.35 20.56 -4.64
N ILE A 233 -11.42 19.70 -3.64
CA ILE A 233 -12.71 19.26 -3.10
C ILE A 233 -13.05 20.26 -2.00
N THR A 234 -13.62 21.39 -2.39
CA THR A 234 -14.42 22.27 -1.53
C THR A 234 -15.82 21.72 -1.37
#